data_1cd5bea5da0377ed052a9cb86334e08c
#
_entry.id   1cd5bea5da0377ed052a9cb86334e08c
#
_cell.length_a   1.000
_cell.length_b   1.000
_cell.length_c   1.000
_cell.angle_alpha   90.00
_cell.angle_beta   90.00
_cell.angle_gamma   90.00
#
_symmetry.space_group_name_H-M   'P 1'
#
loop_
_entity.id
_entity.type
_entity.pdbx_description
1 polymer ?
#
loop_
_entity_poly.entity_id
_entity_poly.type
_entity_poly.pdbx_seq_one_letter_code
_entity_poly.pdbx_strand_id
1 'polypeptide(L)'
;MADKNFDDVQTLMDYVYDKVRDVIFHEIYEFVMNKLFESIEKNVFSVYEPVLYERRSLNEESQGLLNDWLTLEGGSKENPIMIIENTATKVWENSGYSLAELIEYGSPKSQGQPWLEPRPFIKPVMEELKASGDLERILQQSLDFLI
;
A
#
# COMPACT_ATOMS: atom_id res chain seq x y z
N MET A 1 13.46 -14.43 -27.14
CA MET A 1 13.16 -15.14 -25.88
C MET A 1 13.76 -16.52 -25.97
N ALA A 2 14.53 -16.90 -24.97
CA ALA A 2 14.97 -18.29 -24.89
C ALA A 2 13.77 -19.16 -24.52
N ASP A 3 13.48 -20.17 -25.33
CA ASP A 3 12.51 -21.20 -24.97
C ASP A 3 13.01 -21.91 -23.72
N LYS A 4 12.27 -21.78 -22.63
CA LYS A 4 12.56 -22.53 -21.42
C LYS A 4 11.90 -23.89 -21.53
N ASN A 5 12.72 -24.92 -21.72
CA ASN A 5 12.29 -26.29 -21.61
C ASN A 5 12.28 -26.70 -20.13
N PHE A 6 11.18 -27.26 -19.69
CA PHE A 6 11.03 -27.80 -18.34
C PHE A 6 11.06 -29.32 -18.42
N ASP A 7 11.94 -29.94 -17.63
CA ASP A 7 12.15 -31.37 -17.65
C ASP A 7 11.00 -32.14 -16.99
N ASP A 8 10.25 -31.46 -16.10
CA ASP A 8 9.10 -32.04 -15.42
C ASP A 8 8.07 -30.97 -15.00
N VAL A 9 6.90 -31.43 -14.57
CA VAL A 9 5.80 -30.57 -14.14
C VAL A 9 6.17 -29.76 -12.90
N GLN A 10 6.95 -30.34 -11.99
CA GLN A 10 7.34 -29.65 -10.76
C GLN A 10 8.22 -28.43 -11.05
N THR A 11 9.17 -28.57 -11.93
CA THR A 11 10.05 -27.47 -12.37
C THR A 11 9.25 -26.34 -13.06
N LEU A 12 8.26 -26.73 -13.88
CA LEU A 12 7.35 -25.76 -14.47
C LEU A 12 6.53 -25.02 -13.41
N MET A 13 5.95 -25.75 -12.46
CA MET A 13 5.17 -25.17 -11.36
C MET A 13 6.02 -24.20 -10.52
N ASP A 14 7.22 -24.59 -10.17
CA ASP A 14 8.15 -23.74 -9.43
C ASP A 14 8.47 -22.45 -10.17
N TYR A 15 8.68 -22.52 -11.47
CA TYR A 15 8.89 -21.34 -12.30
C TYR A 15 7.67 -20.41 -12.31
N VAL A 16 6.46 -20.97 -12.42
CA VAL A 16 5.20 -20.17 -12.39
C VAL A 16 5.04 -19.49 -11.04
N TYR A 17 5.26 -20.19 -9.94
CA TYR A 17 5.17 -19.60 -8.60
C TYR A 17 6.18 -18.47 -8.39
N ASP A 18 7.40 -18.64 -8.82
CA ASP A 18 8.42 -17.59 -8.74
C ASP A 18 8.01 -16.35 -9.56
N LYS A 19 7.43 -16.54 -10.74
CA LYS A 19 6.92 -15.44 -11.56
C LYS A 19 5.74 -14.71 -10.93
N VAL A 20 4.78 -15.43 -10.37
CA VAL A 20 3.65 -14.84 -9.66
C VAL A 20 4.14 -14.00 -8.47
N ARG A 21 5.09 -14.53 -7.72
CA ARG A 21 5.70 -13.82 -6.59
C ARG A 21 6.40 -12.54 -7.03
N ASP A 22 7.18 -12.58 -8.08
CA ASP A 22 7.86 -11.42 -8.62
C ASP A 22 6.87 -10.32 -9.04
N VAL A 23 5.78 -10.69 -9.69
CA VAL A 23 4.73 -9.75 -10.10
C VAL A 23 4.07 -9.11 -8.88
N ILE A 24 3.73 -9.89 -7.86
CA ILE A 24 3.11 -9.38 -6.64
C ILE A 24 4.06 -8.41 -5.92
N PHE A 25 5.32 -8.76 -5.74
CA PHE A 25 6.25 -7.99 -4.93
C PHE A 25 6.88 -6.80 -5.64
N HIS A 26 6.73 -6.69 -6.96
CA HIS A 26 7.25 -5.58 -7.76
C HIS A 26 6.14 -4.82 -8.48
N GLU A 27 5.48 -5.41 -9.45
CA GLU A 27 4.52 -4.68 -10.29
C GLU A 27 3.24 -4.31 -9.54
N ILE A 28 2.65 -5.25 -8.81
CA ILE A 28 1.46 -4.99 -8.00
C ILE A 28 1.80 -4.05 -6.85
N TYR A 29 2.94 -4.25 -6.19
CA TYR A 29 3.43 -3.35 -5.15
C TYR A 29 3.51 -1.90 -5.64
N GLU A 30 4.20 -1.66 -6.74
CA GLU A 30 4.35 -0.32 -7.31
C GLU A 30 3.01 0.30 -7.67
N PHE A 31 2.12 -0.46 -8.28
CA PHE A 31 0.78 0.00 -8.62
C PHE A 31 -0.04 0.40 -7.38
N VAL A 32 -0.04 -0.43 -6.35
CA VAL A 32 -0.76 -0.14 -5.08
C VAL A 32 -0.17 1.06 -4.37
N MET A 33 1.16 1.17 -4.30
CA MET A 33 1.82 2.32 -3.67
C MET A 33 1.50 3.62 -4.38
N ASN A 34 1.48 3.64 -5.71
CA ASN A 34 1.10 4.83 -6.47
C ASN A 34 -0.35 5.23 -6.18
N LYS A 35 -1.26 4.29 -6.08
CA LYS A 35 -2.66 4.54 -5.69
C LYS A 35 -2.77 5.11 -4.28
N LEU A 36 -2.01 4.58 -3.33
CA LEU A 36 -1.98 5.10 -1.97
C LEU A 36 -1.43 6.54 -1.91
N PHE A 37 -0.37 6.84 -2.63
CA PHE A 37 0.18 8.20 -2.70
C PHE A 37 -0.81 9.18 -3.32
N GLU A 38 -1.46 8.84 -4.41
CA GLU A 38 -2.52 9.65 -5.02
C GLU A 38 -3.67 9.89 -4.03
N SER A 39 -4.06 8.86 -3.29
CA SER A 39 -5.12 8.96 -2.29
C SER A 39 -4.75 9.89 -1.12
N ILE A 40 -3.51 9.82 -0.63
CA ILE A 40 -3.02 10.74 0.41
C ILE A 40 -3.06 12.19 -0.10
N GLU A 41 -2.55 12.45 -1.29
CA GLU A 41 -2.60 13.78 -1.88
C GLU A 41 -4.04 14.31 -2.00
N LYS A 42 -4.92 13.51 -2.54
CA LYS A 42 -6.31 13.89 -2.81
C LYS A 42 -7.16 14.01 -1.54
N ASN A 43 -7.09 13.04 -0.64
CA ASN A 43 -8.02 12.91 0.47
C ASN A 43 -7.51 13.48 1.80
N VAL A 44 -6.21 13.67 1.92
CA VAL A 44 -5.58 14.18 3.13
C VAL A 44 -4.98 15.56 2.90
N PHE A 45 -4.02 15.69 2.02
CA PHE A 45 -3.27 16.93 1.85
C PHE A 45 -4.07 18.04 1.18
N SER A 46 -4.91 17.72 0.20
CA SER A 46 -5.74 18.72 -0.48
C SER A 46 -6.87 19.27 0.39
N VAL A 47 -7.26 18.54 1.43
CA VAL A 47 -8.34 18.93 2.36
C VAL A 47 -7.85 19.92 3.41
N TYR A 48 -6.58 19.87 3.75
CA TYR A 48 -5.98 20.73 4.76
C TYR A 48 -4.57 21.16 4.37
N GLU A 49 -4.34 22.44 4.31
CA GLU A 49 -3.03 23.02 4.05
C GLU A 49 -2.54 23.78 5.29
N PRO A 50 -1.42 23.37 5.90
CA PRO A 50 -0.88 24.06 7.06
C PRO A 50 -0.31 25.43 6.66
N VAL A 51 -0.66 26.45 7.43
CA VAL A 51 -0.23 27.85 7.17
C VAL A 51 1.04 28.21 7.94
N LEU A 52 1.26 27.55 9.08
CA LEU A 52 2.34 27.94 10.02
C LEU A 52 3.54 27.00 10.04
N TYR A 53 3.46 25.84 9.40
CA TYR A 53 4.54 24.86 9.38
C TYR A 53 4.53 24.05 8.08
N GLU A 54 5.68 23.56 7.70
CA GLU A 54 5.83 22.66 6.56
C GLU A 54 5.37 21.25 6.95
N ARG A 55 4.69 20.56 6.04
CA ARG A 55 4.30 19.16 6.25
C ARG A 55 5.54 18.29 6.31
N ARG A 56 5.60 17.41 7.31
CA ARG A 56 6.73 16.49 7.49
C ARG A 56 7.00 15.62 6.26
N SER A 57 5.96 15.17 5.57
CA SER A 57 6.10 14.35 4.37
C SER A 57 6.71 15.08 3.16
N LEU A 58 6.82 16.40 3.19
CA LEU A 58 7.46 17.19 2.12
C LEU A 58 8.97 17.34 2.32
N ASN A 59 9.47 17.00 3.50
CA ASN A 59 10.88 17.03 3.82
C ASN A 59 11.45 15.60 3.79
N GLU A 60 12.48 15.34 2.99
CA GLU A 60 13.07 14.00 2.81
C GLU A 60 13.59 13.38 4.11
N GLU A 61 13.96 14.20 5.08
CA GLU A 61 14.43 13.74 6.39
C GLU A 61 13.30 13.53 7.42
N SER A 62 12.07 13.90 7.08
CA SER A 62 10.96 13.85 8.03
C SER A 62 10.09 12.61 7.87
N GLN A 63 9.63 12.11 9.00
CA GLN A 63 8.66 11.02 9.07
C GLN A 63 7.26 11.53 8.79
N GLY A 64 6.49 10.82 7.97
CA GLY A 64 5.13 11.22 7.62
C GLY A 64 4.41 10.21 6.76
N LEU A 65 3.17 10.51 6.39
CA LEU A 65 2.30 9.58 5.64
C LEU A 65 2.88 9.12 4.30
N LEU A 66 3.62 9.97 3.59
CA LEU A 66 4.22 9.60 2.31
C LEU A 66 5.50 8.79 2.46
N ASN A 67 6.22 8.96 3.56
CA ASN A 67 7.58 8.47 3.69
C ASN A 67 7.70 7.19 4.52
N ASP A 68 6.78 6.97 5.45
CA ASP A 68 6.89 5.89 6.43
C ASP A 68 6.02 4.69 6.05
N TRP A 69 6.59 3.83 5.24
CA TRP A 69 5.95 2.59 4.83
C TRP A 69 6.83 1.39 5.15
N LEU A 70 6.21 0.34 5.67
CA LEU A 70 6.81 -0.96 5.88
C LEU A 70 6.15 -1.95 4.92
N THR A 71 6.98 -2.71 4.22
CA THR A 71 6.52 -3.80 3.36
C THR A 71 7.07 -5.10 3.88
N LEU A 72 6.19 -6.05 4.14
CA LEU A 72 6.53 -7.39 4.59
C LEU A 72 6.13 -8.40 3.52
N GLU A 73 7.07 -9.23 3.14
CA GLU A 73 6.86 -10.37 2.27
C GLU A 73 6.69 -11.63 3.12
N GLY A 74 5.64 -12.39 2.85
CA GLY A 74 5.33 -13.59 3.63
C GLY A 74 4.57 -14.62 2.81
N GLY A 75 3.89 -15.51 3.52
CA GLY A 75 3.16 -16.61 2.92
C GLY A 75 4.06 -17.77 2.52
N SER A 76 3.53 -18.64 1.67
CA SER A 76 4.26 -19.77 1.08
C SER A 76 4.59 -19.49 -0.38
N LYS A 77 5.35 -20.39 -0.98
CA LYS A 77 5.68 -20.33 -2.41
C LYS A 77 4.41 -20.35 -3.28
N GLU A 78 3.44 -21.16 -2.89
CA GLU A 78 2.16 -21.32 -3.58
C GLU A 78 1.17 -20.20 -3.27
N ASN A 79 1.32 -19.55 -2.12
CA ASN A 79 0.46 -18.46 -1.66
C ASN A 79 1.29 -17.30 -1.13
N PRO A 80 1.93 -16.52 -2.00
CA PRO A 80 2.70 -15.35 -1.58
C PRO A 80 1.77 -14.27 -1.01
N ILE A 81 2.20 -13.65 0.07
CA ILE A 81 1.46 -12.57 0.74
C ILE A 81 2.38 -11.36 0.85
N MET A 82 1.86 -10.21 0.46
CA MET A 82 2.52 -8.93 0.68
C MET A 82 1.67 -8.08 1.62
N ILE A 83 2.29 -7.58 2.68
CA ILE A 83 1.66 -6.65 3.62
C ILE A 83 2.33 -5.30 3.46
N ILE A 84 1.52 -4.28 3.22
CA ILE A 84 1.95 -2.89 3.16
C ILE A 84 1.31 -2.15 4.33
N GLU A 85 2.14 -1.57 5.19
CA GLU A 85 1.70 -0.86 6.37
C GLU A 85 2.28 0.55 6.40
N ASN A 86 1.44 1.53 6.71
CA ASN A 86 1.93 2.88 6.98
C ASN A 86 2.36 2.96 8.45
N THR A 87 3.63 3.26 8.67
CA THR A 87 4.22 3.30 10.00
C THR A 87 4.45 4.72 10.51
N ALA A 88 3.84 5.71 9.88
CA ALA A 88 3.95 7.10 10.31
C ALA A 88 3.55 7.25 11.79
N THR A 89 4.47 7.76 12.57
CA THR A 89 4.31 7.84 14.00
C THR A 89 3.64 9.14 14.44
N LYS A 90 3.10 9.04 15.58
CA LYS A 90 2.55 9.99 16.55
C LYS A 90 2.59 11.46 16.21
N VAL A 91 1.47 12.08 16.37
CA VAL A 91 1.32 13.55 16.43
C VAL A 91 1.89 14.09 17.76
N TRP A 92 1.83 13.30 18.85
CA TRP A 92 2.33 13.63 20.18
C TRP A 92 3.11 12.49 20.81
N GLU A 93 4.07 12.83 21.66
CA GLU A 93 4.63 11.87 22.58
C GLU A 93 3.52 11.32 23.49
N ASN A 94 3.49 9.99 23.66
CA ASN A 94 2.56 9.26 24.52
C ASN A 94 1.09 9.18 24.07
N SER A 95 0.75 9.51 22.83
CA SER A 95 -0.64 9.41 22.38
C SER A 95 -1.16 7.97 22.22
N GLY A 96 -0.27 7.01 21.99
CA GLY A 96 -0.65 5.62 21.74
C GLY A 96 -1.26 5.35 20.35
N TYR A 97 -1.51 6.37 19.55
CA TYR A 97 -2.10 6.26 18.24
C TYR A 97 -1.06 6.40 17.13
N SER A 98 -1.24 5.64 16.05
CA SER A 98 -0.49 5.89 14.82
C SER A 98 -1.09 7.10 14.08
N LEU A 99 -0.24 7.82 13.34
CA LEU A 99 -0.71 8.94 12.52
C LEU A 99 -1.69 8.46 11.44
N ALA A 100 -1.40 7.33 10.82
CA ALA A 100 -2.24 6.74 9.79
C ALA A 100 -3.64 6.40 10.32
N GLU A 101 -3.74 5.78 11.50
CA GLU A 101 -5.03 5.46 12.12
C GLU A 101 -5.81 6.70 12.49
N LEU A 102 -5.16 7.73 13.03
CA LEU A 102 -5.83 8.99 13.36
C LEU A 102 -6.41 9.67 12.12
N ILE A 103 -5.70 9.64 11.01
CA ILE A 103 -6.17 10.25 9.77
C ILE A 103 -7.27 9.41 9.13
N GLU A 104 -7.11 8.09 9.07
CA GLU A 104 -8.08 7.18 8.48
C GLU A 104 -9.43 7.21 9.21
N TYR A 105 -9.40 7.14 10.55
CA TYR A 105 -10.60 6.98 11.39
C TYR A 105 -11.00 8.21 12.16
N GLY A 106 -10.17 9.24 12.16
CA GLY A 106 -10.37 10.41 13.01
C GLY A 106 -9.91 10.19 14.45
N SER A 107 -10.00 11.25 15.25
CA SER A 107 -9.66 11.16 16.66
C SER A 107 -10.75 10.46 17.46
N PRO A 108 -10.41 9.85 18.61
CA PRO A 108 -11.42 9.34 19.52
C PRO A 108 -12.43 10.42 19.92
N LYS A 109 -13.70 10.06 20.02
CA LYS A 109 -14.74 10.95 20.51
C LYS A 109 -14.57 11.12 22.01
N SER A 110 -14.07 12.25 22.44
CA SER A 110 -14.17 12.70 23.82
C SER A 110 -15.26 13.79 23.91
N GLN A 111 -16.20 13.63 24.83
CA GLN A 111 -17.32 14.58 25.00
C GLN A 111 -18.18 14.83 23.75
N GLY A 112 -18.35 13.83 22.88
CA GLY A 112 -19.31 13.82 21.81
C GLY A 112 -18.83 14.29 20.44
N GLN A 113 -17.67 14.95 20.32
CA GLN A 113 -17.12 15.40 19.04
C GLN A 113 -15.65 14.96 18.87
N PRO A 114 -15.27 14.44 17.71
CA PRO A 114 -13.85 14.24 17.40
C PRO A 114 -13.19 15.59 17.17
N TRP A 115 -11.97 15.77 17.70
CA TRP A 115 -11.18 16.98 17.42
C TRP A 115 -10.50 16.91 16.04
N LEU A 116 -10.42 15.73 15.46
CA LEU A 116 -9.94 15.48 14.09
C LEU A 116 -10.98 14.65 13.34
N GLU A 117 -11.55 15.24 12.29
CA GLU A 117 -12.44 14.50 11.39
C GLU A 117 -11.68 13.45 10.58
N PRO A 118 -12.26 12.27 10.33
CA PRO A 118 -11.64 11.25 9.52
C PRO A 118 -11.40 11.72 8.08
N ARG A 119 -10.26 11.35 7.53
CA ARG A 119 -9.88 11.60 6.13
C ARG A 119 -9.35 10.29 5.55
N PRO A 120 -10.24 9.34 5.23
CA PRO A 120 -9.83 8.02 4.75
C PRO A 120 -8.97 8.13 3.49
N PHE A 121 -7.84 7.45 3.48
CA PHE A 121 -6.95 7.35 2.32
C PHE A 121 -6.65 5.90 1.93
N ILE A 122 -6.74 4.97 2.86
CA ILE A 122 -6.58 3.53 2.61
C ILE A 122 -7.87 2.91 2.10
N LYS A 123 -8.99 3.19 2.77
CA LYS A 123 -10.29 2.62 2.41
C LYS A 123 -10.71 2.90 0.96
N PRO A 124 -10.61 4.14 0.43
CA PRO A 124 -10.94 4.40 -0.98
C PRO A 124 -10.10 3.59 -1.97
N VAL A 125 -8.81 3.40 -1.69
CA VAL A 125 -7.92 2.59 -2.53
C VAL A 125 -8.34 1.12 -2.49
N MET A 126 -8.63 0.57 -1.32
CA MET A 126 -9.10 -0.80 -1.19
C MET A 126 -10.41 -1.05 -1.94
N GLU A 127 -11.35 -0.13 -1.85
CA GLU A 127 -12.63 -0.20 -2.57
C GLU A 127 -12.43 -0.13 -4.08
N GLU A 128 -11.58 0.77 -4.56
CA GLU A 128 -11.25 0.89 -5.98
C GLU A 128 -10.58 -0.38 -6.50
N LEU A 129 -9.58 -0.91 -5.79
CA LEU A 129 -8.88 -2.14 -6.19
C LEU A 129 -9.81 -3.36 -6.27
N LYS A 130 -10.76 -3.47 -5.34
CA LYS A 130 -11.76 -4.54 -5.36
C LYS A 130 -12.75 -4.40 -6.52
N ALA A 131 -13.12 -3.19 -6.88
CA ALA A 131 -14.12 -2.91 -7.92
C ALA A 131 -13.54 -2.94 -9.33
N SER A 132 -12.28 -2.51 -9.52
CA SER A 132 -11.68 -2.32 -10.85
C SER A 132 -11.14 -3.60 -11.48
N GLY A 133 -10.74 -4.59 -10.68
CA GLY A 133 -10.04 -5.79 -11.17
C GLY A 133 -8.63 -5.51 -11.72
N ASP A 134 -8.03 -4.38 -11.36
CA ASP A 134 -6.72 -3.98 -11.87
C ASP A 134 -5.59 -4.92 -11.43
N LEU A 135 -5.66 -5.45 -10.22
CA LEU A 135 -4.64 -6.38 -9.71
C LEU A 135 -4.65 -7.70 -10.49
N GLU A 136 -5.82 -8.24 -10.76
CA GLU A 136 -6.00 -9.45 -11.57
C GLU A 136 -5.54 -9.22 -13.01
N ARG A 137 -5.81 -8.04 -13.57
CA ARG A 137 -5.37 -7.66 -14.91
C ARG A 137 -3.85 -7.56 -15.00
N ILE A 138 -3.19 -6.94 -14.04
CA ILE A 138 -1.73 -6.85 -13.99
C ILE A 138 -1.12 -8.25 -13.92
N LEU A 139 -1.64 -9.09 -13.05
CA LEU A 139 -1.18 -10.46 -12.91
C LEU A 139 -1.37 -11.26 -14.21
N GLN A 140 -2.54 -11.18 -14.83
CA GLN A 140 -2.84 -11.86 -16.09
C GLN A 140 -1.92 -11.42 -17.21
N GLN A 141 -1.72 -10.11 -17.40
CA GLN A 141 -0.83 -9.58 -18.43
C GLN A 141 0.61 -10.05 -18.24
N SER A 142 1.07 -10.11 -17.01
CA SER A 142 2.43 -10.57 -16.71
C SER A 142 2.60 -12.07 -16.90
N LEU A 143 1.55 -12.86 -16.72
CA LEU A 143 1.57 -14.31 -16.96
C LEU A 143 1.35 -14.68 -18.43
N ASP A 144 0.75 -13.82 -19.23
CA ASP A 144 0.52 -14.07 -20.67
C ASP A 144 1.84 -14.26 -21.45
N PHE A 145 2.96 -13.77 -20.92
CA PHE A 145 4.29 -14.04 -21.47
C PHE A 145 4.81 -15.46 -21.21
N LEU A 146 4.11 -16.23 -20.40
CA LEU A 146 4.51 -17.61 -20.05
C LEU A 146 3.90 -18.66 -20.99
N ILE A 147 2.95 -18.25 -21.80
CA ILE A 147 2.21 -19.17 -22.67
C ILE A 147 2.76 -19.11 -24.10
#